data_589aba170d29ff49b63f9499c437e104
#
_entry.id   589aba170d29ff49b63f9499c437e104
#
_cell.length_a   1.000
_cell.length_b   1.000
_cell.length_c   1.000
_cell.angle_alpha   90.00
_cell.angle_beta   90.00
_cell.angle_gamma   90.00
#
_symmetry.space_group_name_H-M   'P 1'
#
loop_
_entity.id
_entity.type
_entity.pdbx_description
1 polymer ?
#
loop_
_entity_poly.entity_id
_entity_poly.type
_entity_poly.pdbx_seq_one_letter_code
_entity_poly.pdbx_strand_id
1 'polypeptide(L)'
;MAADRTIVTELCTALGMLGYERVRAAVLDRSSRLGVDTETWDRLAELLDDPAHAAAADAAFQNGAGFLASPEALGGRVPRTIVWSAGRRPPGDEVVPADLLVDHVYLVSCKYRSKVLHNAAPSRLFVDQLMTVDRRKRTDWYVEVAPNESQALFERTIEALGLAGLPGRVDELSPADRKELKTALRPHSRSELSVDTRQAYAELVRTVSHGSAERWRRGLGTPERRERMLWRLLRIYGAPYFIVGHDGASPVRARIATPWDWRQRFSLRSLRIEPANVGQPQVDWAAEVDDHERGELRVIEGHVEVRWSHGRFAQPPEAKVYLDTAHHRVPGYEPLG
;
A
#
# COMPACT_ATOMS: atom_id res chain seq x y z
N MET A 1 -9.73 14.28 -6.84
CA MET A 1 -9.51 14.85 -5.48
C MET A 1 -8.98 13.76 -4.57
N ALA A 2 -8.05 14.09 -3.67
CA ALA A 2 -7.61 13.16 -2.62
C ALA A 2 -8.77 12.84 -1.66
N ALA A 3 -8.75 11.63 -1.03
CA ALA A 3 -9.76 11.30 -0.03
C ALA A 3 -9.61 12.21 1.20
N ASP A 4 -10.71 12.58 1.84
CA ASP A 4 -10.75 13.50 2.99
C ASP A 4 -9.73 13.15 4.07
N ARG A 5 -9.64 11.88 4.40
CA ARG A 5 -8.66 11.39 5.36
C ARG A 5 -7.20 11.64 4.92
N THR A 6 -6.91 11.52 3.63
CA THR A 6 -5.58 11.80 3.07
C THR A 6 -5.25 13.27 3.23
N ILE A 7 -6.19 14.17 2.90
CA ILE A 7 -6.05 15.62 3.10
C ILE A 7 -5.71 15.90 4.57
N VAL A 8 -6.50 15.40 5.51
CA VAL A 8 -6.30 15.63 6.95
C VAL A 8 -4.93 15.12 7.40
N THR A 9 -4.58 13.86 7.11
CA THR A 9 -3.35 13.28 7.66
C THR A 9 -2.09 13.84 7.04
N GLU A 10 -2.05 14.05 5.74
CA GLU A 10 -0.87 14.56 5.05
C GLU A 10 -0.64 16.06 5.34
N LEU A 11 -1.70 16.87 5.26
CA LEU A 11 -1.55 18.31 5.53
C LEU A 11 -1.32 18.62 7.01
N CYS A 12 -1.98 17.92 7.96
CA CYS A 12 -1.69 18.12 9.37
C CYS A 12 -0.25 17.70 9.72
N THR A 13 0.29 16.63 9.08
CA THR A 13 1.71 16.29 9.22
C THR A 13 2.61 17.44 8.74
N ALA A 14 2.31 18.03 7.58
CA ALA A 14 3.07 19.18 7.06
C ALA A 14 2.98 20.41 8.00
N LEU A 15 1.80 20.70 8.55
CA LEU A 15 1.60 21.82 9.47
C LEU A 15 2.38 21.62 10.79
N GLY A 16 2.46 20.40 11.30
CA GLY A 16 3.30 20.09 12.47
C GLY A 16 4.79 20.37 12.23
N MET A 17 5.29 20.18 11.02
CA MET A 17 6.67 20.50 10.64
C MET A 17 6.96 22.01 10.59
N LEU A 18 5.93 22.86 10.52
CA LEU A 18 6.07 24.32 10.47
C LEU A 18 6.21 24.99 11.85
N GLY A 19 6.20 24.22 12.93
CA GLY A 19 6.48 24.72 14.28
C GLY A 19 5.31 25.45 14.95
N TYR A 20 4.08 25.26 14.49
CA TYR A 20 2.89 25.76 15.18
C TYR A 20 2.62 24.96 16.46
N GLU A 21 2.06 25.60 17.47
CA GLU A 21 1.67 24.92 18.73
C GLU A 21 0.39 24.09 18.56
N ARG A 22 -0.52 24.49 17.67
CA ARG A 22 -1.83 23.85 17.48
C ARG A 22 -2.21 23.80 16.01
N VAL A 23 -2.83 22.72 15.59
CA VAL A 23 -3.28 22.52 14.22
C VAL A 23 -4.25 23.61 13.73
N ARG A 24 -5.20 24.04 14.59
CA ARG A 24 -6.17 25.09 14.23
C ARG A 24 -5.51 26.44 13.98
N ALA A 25 -4.50 26.82 14.78
CA ALA A 25 -3.74 28.03 14.55
C ALA A 25 -3.00 28.00 13.20
N ALA A 26 -2.40 26.85 12.87
CA ALA A 26 -1.72 26.66 11.60
C ALA A 26 -2.66 26.75 10.39
N VAL A 27 -3.87 26.21 10.49
CA VAL A 27 -4.89 26.29 9.42
C VAL A 27 -5.42 27.72 9.24
N LEU A 28 -5.59 28.47 10.32
CA LEU A 28 -6.01 29.86 10.25
C LEU A 28 -4.95 30.77 9.61
N ASP A 29 -3.67 30.52 9.88
CA ASP A 29 -2.55 31.30 9.33
C ASP A 29 -2.34 31.08 7.83
N ARG A 30 -2.74 29.89 7.31
CA ARG A 30 -2.60 29.53 5.89
C ARG A 30 -1.20 29.83 5.35
N SER A 31 -0.19 29.35 6.05
CA SER A 31 1.20 29.65 5.74
C SER A 31 1.54 29.43 4.27
N SER A 32 2.12 30.42 3.62
CA SER A 32 2.63 30.34 2.25
C SER A 32 3.78 29.33 2.08
N ARG A 33 4.33 28.81 3.19
CA ARG A 33 5.34 27.75 3.17
C ARG A 33 4.78 26.39 2.78
N LEU A 34 3.47 26.18 2.95
CA LEU A 34 2.77 24.98 2.48
C LEU A 34 2.08 25.27 1.15
N GLY A 35 2.61 24.70 0.08
CA GLY A 35 2.16 24.94 -1.29
C GLY A 35 0.85 24.18 -1.60
N VAL A 36 -0.28 24.71 -1.13
CA VAL A 36 -1.64 24.25 -1.46
C VAL A 36 -2.52 25.43 -1.86
N ASP A 37 -3.55 25.17 -2.67
CA ASP A 37 -4.50 26.18 -3.10
C ASP A 37 -5.53 26.55 -2.01
N THR A 38 -6.28 27.62 -2.26
CA THR A 38 -7.30 28.13 -1.32
C THR A 38 -8.40 27.08 -1.07
N GLU A 39 -8.83 26.37 -2.12
CA GLU A 39 -9.88 25.36 -2.01
C GLU A 39 -9.45 24.21 -1.07
N THR A 40 -8.19 23.80 -1.16
CA THR A 40 -7.61 22.79 -0.26
C THR A 40 -7.55 23.27 1.19
N TRP A 41 -7.20 24.55 1.43
CA TRP A 41 -7.23 25.15 2.76
C TRP A 41 -8.64 25.19 3.35
N ASP A 42 -9.63 25.61 2.55
CA ASP A 42 -11.03 25.66 2.97
C ASP A 42 -11.55 24.25 3.29
N ARG A 43 -11.22 23.29 2.44
CA ARG A 43 -11.59 21.88 2.68
C ARG A 43 -10.95 21.32 3.94
N LEU A 44 -9.67 21.61 4.20
CA LEU A 44 -9.01 21.18 5.44
C LEU A 44 -9.68 21.80 6.67
N ALA A 45 -10.04 23.07 6.63
CA ALA A 45 -10.75 23.76 7.73
C ALA A 45 -12.09 23.08 8.03
N GLU A 46 -12.91 22.80 7.00
CA GLU A 46 -14.17 22.05 7.14
C GLU A 46 -13.98 20.67 7.77
N LEU A 47 -12.98 19.92 7.30
CA LEU A 47 -12.70 18.59 7.81
C LEU A 47 -12.25 18.59 9.29
N LEU A 48 -11.57 19.65 9.73
CA LEU A 48 -11.15 19.79 11.14
C LEU A 48 -12.30 20.22 12.07
N ASP A 49 -13.41 20.68 11.53
CA ASP A 49 -14.62 20.93 12.29
C ASP A 49 -15.46 19.68 12.52
N ASP A 50 -15.22 18.61 11.73
CA ASP A 50 -15.83 17.31 11.92
C ASP A 50 -15.10 16.52 13.03
N PRO A 51 -15.77 16.17 14.14
CA PRO A 51 -15.18 15.39 15.23
C PRO A 51 -14.60 14.04 14.78
N ALA A 52 -15.11 13.47 13.69
CA ALA A 52 -14.61 12.20 13.15
C ALA A 52 -13.15 12.28 12.69
N HIS A 53 -12.66 13.46 12.37
CA HIS A 53 -11.29 13.68 11.92
C HIS A 53 -10.34 14.20 13.01
N ALA A 54 -10.83 14.66 14.15
CA ALA A 54 -10.04 15.33 15.19
C ALA A 54 -8.84 14.51 15.66
N ALA A 55 -9.06 13.26 16.08
CA ALA A 55 -7.98 12.39 16.55
C ALA A 55 -6.92 12.09 15.50
N ALA A 56 -7.32 11.97 14.22
CA ALA A 56 -6.39 11.72 13.12
C ALA A 56 -5.57 12.99 12.80
N ALA A 57 -6.20 14.17 12.88
CA ALA A 57 -5.54 15.45 12.68
C ALA A 57 -4.48 15.72 13.76
N ASP A 58 -4.84 15.55 15.02
CA ASP A 58 -3.92 15.74 16.15
C ASP A 58 -2.74 14.77 16.08
N ALA A 59 -2.99 13.49 15.83
CA ALA A 59 -1.94 12.50 15.68
C ALA A 59 -0.98 12.81 14.52
N ALA A 60 -1.51 13.26 13.39
CA ALA A 60 -0.72 13.66 12.24
C ALA A 60 0.12 14.91 12.52
N PHE A 61 -0.48 15.89 13.17
CA PHE A 61 0.20 17.13 13.57
C PHE A 61 1.35 16.85 14.54
N GLN A 62 1.12 16.04 15.58
CA GLN A 62 2.16 15.64 16.54
C GLN A 62 3.31 14.86 15.88
N ASN A 63 3.00 14.03 14.90
CA ASN A 63 4.03 13.35 14.12
C ASN A 63 4.89 14.31 13.29
N GLY A 64 4.28 15.33 12.69
CA GLY A 64 4.98 16.39 11.99
C GLY A 64 5.88 17.21 12.94
N ALA A 65 5.37 17.55 14.13
CA ALA A 65 6.15 18.23 15.16
C ALA A 65 7.33 17.36 15.65
N GLY A 66 7.12 16.05 15.83
CA GLY A 66 8.20 15.13 16.14
C GLY A 66 9.24 15.02 15.04
N PHE A 67 8.85 15.06 13.76
CA PHE A 67 9.78 15.11 12.65
C PHE A 67 10.58 16.43 12.62
N LEU A 68 9.96 17.55 12.97
CA LEU A 68 10.64 18.84 13.12
C LEU A 68 11.72 18.77 14.23
N ALA A 69 11.38 18.17 15.37
CA ALA A 69 12.28 18.10 16.53
C ALA A 69 13.43 17.09 16.36
N SER A 70 13.24 16.02 15.58
CA SER A 70 14.22 14.95 15.43
C SER A 70 15.55 15.43 14.81
N PRO A 71 16.71 15.19 15.47
CA PRO A 71 18.02 15.54 14.95
C PRO A 71 18.34 14.90 13.59
N GLU A 72 17.86 13.69 13.36
CA GLU A 72 18.08 12.92 12.13
C GLU A 72 17.20 13.41 10.96
N ALA A 73 16.22 14.30 11.26
CA ALA A 73 15.34 14.92 10.29
C ALA A 73 15.59 16.44 10.23
N LEU A 74 14.66 17.26 10.73
CA LEU A 74 14.77 18.72 10.62
C LEU A 74 15.61 19.37 11.74
N GLY A 75 15.85 18.68 12.86
CA GLY A 75 16.71 19.18 13.96
C GLY A 75 16.24 20.53 14.53
N GLY A 76 14.93 20.75 14.63
CA GLY A 76 14.33 22.01 15.07
C GLY A 76 14.28 23.11 14.00
N ARG A 77 14.82 22.88 12.80
CA ARG A 77 14.82 23.87 11.72
C ARG A 77 13.48 23.87 10.99
N VAL A 78 12.72 24.93 11.15
CA VAL A 78 11.45 25.11 10.46
C VAL A 78 11.66 25.20 8.94
N PRO A 79 10.97 24.38 8.13
CA PRO A 79 11.12 24.38 6.68
C PRO A 79 10.77 25.73 6.04
N ARG A 80 11.44 26.04 4.93
CA ARG A 80 11.13 27.18 4.08
C ARG A 80 9.96 26.91 3.16
N THR A 81 9.84 25.64 2.69
CA THR A 81 8.77 25.22 1.81
C THR A 81 8.42 23.76 2.02
N ILE A 82 7.14 23.46 1.93
CA ILE A 82 6.62 22.09 1.88
C ILE A 82 5.68 22.00 0.68
N VAL A 83 5.97 21.09 -0.23
CA VAL A 83 5.12 20.79 -1.38
C VAL A 83 4.33 19.52 -1.09
N TRP A 84 3.02 19.63 -1.14
CA TRP A 84 2.12 18.48 -1.05
C TRP A 84 1.88 17.88 -2.45
N SER A 85 2.15 16.59 -2.61
CA SER A 85 2.04 15.93 -3.91
C SER A 85 0.60 15.59 -4.30
N ALA A 86 -0.33 15.53 -3.36
CA ALA A 86 -1.73 15.13 -3.58
C ALA A 86 -1.87 13.82 -4.39
N GLY A 87 -0.96 12.87 -4.17
CA GLY A 87 -0.88 11.61 -4.90
C GLY A 87 -0.16 11.66 -6.26
N ARG A 88 0.33 12.82 -6.67
CA ARG A 88 1.22 12.96 -7.83
C ARG A 88 2.66 12.78 -7.36
N ARG A 89 3.47 12.10 -8.15
CA ARG A 89 4.90 11.93 -7.84
C ARG A 89 5.72 13.01 -8.52
N PRO A 90 6.67 13.63 -7.80
CA PRO A 90 7.58 14.59 -8.42
C PRO A 90 8.37 13.95 -9.56
N PRO A 91 8.62 14.66 -10.67
CA PRO A 91 9.50 14.19 -11.72
C PRO A 91 10.90 13.86 -11.15
N GLY A 92 11.43 12.69 -11.52
CA GLY A 92 12.72 12.20 -11.00
C GLY A 92 12.61 11.33 -9.74
N ASP A 93 11.50 11.43 -8.99
CA ASP A 93 11.24 10.69 -7.76
C ASP A 93 10.02 9.74 -7.88
N GLU A 94 9.70 9.32 -9.10
CA GLU A 94 8.50 8.51 -9.39
C GLU A 94 8.48 7.18 -8.64
N VAL A 95 9.64 6.69 -8.24
CA VAL A 95 9.79 5.42 -7.51
C VAL A 95 9.56 5.62 -6.02
N VAL A 96 9.97 6.76 -5.46
CA VAL A 96 9.85 7.05 -4.03
C VAL A 96 8.41 7.47 -3.69
N PRO A 97 7.80 6.84 -2.68
CA PRO A 97 6.40 7.13 -2.32
C PRO A 97 6.28 8.40 -1.47
N ALA A 98 6.75 9.55 -1.98
CA ALA A 98 6.68 10.80 -1.26
C ALA A 98 5.29 11.46 -1.38
N ASP A 99 4.70 11.79 -0.24
CA ASP A 99 3.45 12.55 -0.13
C ASP A 99 3.75 14.04 0.14
N LEU A 100 4.88 14.32 0.81
CA LEU A 100 5.40 15.65 1.06
C LEU A 100 6.87 15.75 0.60
N LEU A 101 7.21 16.86 -0.06
CA LEU A 101 8.58 17.25 -0.36
C LEU A 101 8.93 18.49 0.46
N VAL A 102 9.85 18.34 1.42
CA VAL A 102 10.21 19.38 2.38
C VAL A 102 11.56 19.99 1.99
N ASP A 103 11.62 21.29 1.81
CA ASP A 103 12.80 22.07 1.39
C ASP A 103 13.48 21.50 0.13
N HIS A 104 12.74 20.83 -0.75
CA HIS A 104 13.26 20.12 -1.94
C HIS A 104 14.30 19.03 -1.65
N VAL A 105 14.46 18.62 -0.38
CA VAL A 105 15.49 17.67 0.08
C VAL A 105 14.86 16.45 0.74
N TYR A 106 13.89 16.64 1.64
CA TYR A 106 13.31 15.54 2.42
C TYR A 106 12.06 15.01 1.73
N LEU A 107 12.12 13.76 1.27
CA LEU A 107 10.99 13.01 0.75
C LEU A 107 10.28 12.35 1.92
N VAL A 108 9.02 12.68 2.18
CA VAL A 108 8.26 12.14 3.31
C VAL A 108 7.02 11.41 2.83
N SER A 109 6.88 10.15 3.22
CA SER A 109 5.68 9.34 2.99
C SER A 109 4.83 9.25 4.25
N CYS A 110 3.57 9.66 4.16
CA CYS A 110 2.62 9.63 5.26
C CYS A 110 1.91 8.27 5.34
N LYS A 111 2.00 7.59 6.49
CA LYS A 111 1.44 6.24 6.71
C LYS A 111 0.56 6.20 7.96
N TYR A 112 -0.73 6.48 7.78
CA TYR A 112 -1.70 6.49 8.86
C TYR A 112 -2.68 5.31 8.75
N ARG A 113 -2.56 4.34 9.65
CA ARG A 113 -3.38 3.11 9.75
C ARG A 113 -3.35 2.21 8.51
N SER A 114 -2.36 2.35 7.62
CA SER A 114 -2.23 1.49 6.45
C SER A 114 -1.02 0.59 6.59
N LYS A 115 -1.26 -0.70 6.77
CA LYS A 115 -0.23 -1.74 6.66
C LYS A 115 0.09 -2.10 5.20
N VAL A 116 -0.63 -1.49 4.25
CA VAL A 116 -0.43 -1.74 2.82
C VAL A 116 0.82 -1.02 2.34
N LEU A 117 1.83 -1.78 1.96
CA LEU A 117 3.05 -1.26 1.35
C LEU A 117 2.84 -0.94 -0.14
N HIS A 118 2.20 -1.85 -0.87
CA HIS A 118 1.94 -1.70 -2.29
C HIS A 118 0.51 -2.07 -2.64
N ASN A 119 -0.03 -1.38 -3.66
CA ASN A 119 -1.22 -1.79 -4.38
C ASN A 119 -0.85 -1.84 -5.87
N ALA A 120 -0.84 -3.02 -6.47
CA ALA A 120 -0.37 -3.25 -7.83
C ALA A 120 -1.27 -4.26 -8.57
N ALA A 121 -1.14 -4.33 -9.90
CA ALA A 121 -1.68 -5.46 -10.63
C ALA A 121 -0.92 -6.74 -10.20
N PRO A 122 -1.59 -7.89 -10.00
CA PRO A 122 -0.93 -9.11 -9.57
C PRO A 122 0.20 -9.57 -10.51
N SER A 123 0.02 -9.47 -11.82
CA SER A 123 1.07 -9.79 -12.79
C SER A 123 2.33 -8.93 -12.59
N ARG A 124 2.15 -7.66 -12.24
CA ARG A 124 3.25 -6.74 -11.96
C ARG A 124 4.05 -7.16 -10.72
N LEU A 125 3.38 -7.73 -9.71
CA LEU A 125 4.04 -8.23 -8.51
C LEU A 125 4.68 -9.61 -8.76
N PHE A 126 3.87 -10.59 -9.18
CA PHE A 126 4.27 -12.00 -9.21
C PHE A 126 5.14 -12.37 -10.42
N VAL A 127 5.04 -11.61 -11.53
CA VAL A 127 5.79 -11.87 -12.75
C VAL A 127 6.87 -10.81 -12.98
N ASP A 128 6.48 -9.54 -12.98
CA ASP A 128 7.40 -8.43 -13.30
C ASP A 128 8.17 -7.93 -12.06
N GLN A 129 7.93 -8.52 -10.86
CA GLN A 129 8.65 -8.23 -9.62
C GLN A 129 8.69 -6.74 -9.26
N LEU A 130 7.58 -6.02 -9.49
CA LEU A 130 7.45 -4.57 -9.26
C LEU A 130 8.46 -3.72 -10.06
N MET A 131 8.93 -4.20 -11.21
CA MET A 131 9.78 -3.39 -12.09
C MET A 131 9.00 -2.21 -12.67
N THR A 132 9.69 -1.11 -12.95
CA THR A 132 9.08 0.16 -13.37
C THR A 132 8.46 0.15 -14.76
N VAL A 133 8.79 -0.83 -15.58
CA VAL A 133 8.30 -0.91 -16.98
C VAL A 133 7.03 -1.74 -17.04
N ASP A 134 5.87 -1.06 -17.09
CA ASP A 134 4.57 -1.69 -17.35
C ASP A 134 4.35 -1.77 -18.86
N ARG A 135 4.70 -2.89 -19.46
CA ARG A 135 4.50 -3.15 -20.91
C ARG A 135 3.38 -4.15 -21.19
N ARG A 136 2.74 -4.68 -20.17
CA ARG A 136 1.72 -5.73 -20.33
C ARG A 136 0.30 -5.14 -20.27
N LYS A 137 -0.56 -5.62 -21.18
CA LYS A 137 -1.99 -5.39 -21.07
C LYS A 137 -2.48 -5.97 -19.75
N ARG A 138 -3.27 -5.23 -18.98
CA ARG A 138 -3.87 -5.72 -17.73
C ARG A 138 -4.82 -6.88 -18.07
N THR A 139 -4.41 -8.10 -17.74
CA THR A 139 -5.24 -9.29 -17.82
C THR A 139 -5.91 -9.53 -16.46
N ASP A 140 -7.07 -10.18 -16.46
CA ASP A 140 -7.68 -10.63 -15.21
C ASP A 140 -6.83 -11.78 -14.65
N TRP A 141 -6.20 -11.52 -13.50
CA TRP A 141 -5.28 -12.48 -12.88
C TRP A 141 -5.94 -13.80 -12.51
N TYR A 142 -7.21 -13.75 -12.10
CA TYR A 142 -7.94 -14.98 -11.76
C TYR A 142 -8.16 -15.85 -13.00
N VAL A 143 -8.51 -15.23 -14.12
CA VAL A 143 -8.61 -15.95 -15.40
C VAL A 143 -7.24 -16.48 -15.86
N GLU A 144 -6.16 -15.74 -15.59
CA GLU A 144 -4.80 -16.15 -16.01
C GLU A 144 -4.25 -17.33 -15.21
N VAL A 145 -4.50 -17.40 -13.90
CA VAL A 145 -3.89 -18.43 -13.02
C VAL A 145 -4.85 -19.54 -12.62
N ALA A 146 -6.17 -19.32 -12.70
CA ALA A 146 -7.23 -20.23 -12.32
C ALA A 146 -8.44 -20.13 -13.27
N PRO A 147 -8.25 -20.38 -14.59
CA PRO A 147 -9.29 -20.15 -15.59
C PRO A 147 -10.56 -20.96 -15.33
N ASN A 148 -10.44 -22.22 -14.94
CA ASN A 148 -11.58 -23.10 -14.71
C ASN A 148 -12.36 -22.70 -13.46
N GLU A 149 -11.68 -22.41 -12.37
CA GLU A 149 -12.28 -22.02 -11.10
C GLU A 149 -12.91 -20.62 -11.21
N SER A 150 -12.29 -19.72 -11.99
CA SER A 150 -12.83 -18.40 -12.28
C SER A 150 -14.13 -18.49 -13.08
N GLN A 151 -14.16 -19.36 -14.09
CA GLN A 151 -15.35 -19.63 -14.89
C GLN A 151 -16.46 -20.30 -14.05
N ALA A 152 -16.13 -21.33 -13.28
CA ALA A 152 -17.09 -22.01 -12.41
C ALA A 152 -17.72 -21.06 -11.38
N LEU A 153 -16.92 -20.18 -10.75
CA LEU A 153 -17.45 -19.17 -9.83
C LEU A 153 -18.38 -18.18 -10.55
N PHE A 154 -18.04 -17.78 -11.77
CA PHE A 154 -18.87 -16.89 -12.58
C PHE A 154 -20.23 -17.55 -12.89
N GLU A 155 -20.24 -18.77 -13.41
CA GLU A 155 -21.46 -19.52 -13.73
C GLU A 155 -22.37 -19.69 -12.50
N ARG A 156 -21.83 -20.11 -11.36
CA ARG A 156 -22.60 -20.24 -10.11
C ARG A 156 -23.13 -18.90 -9.62
N THR A 157 -22.39 -17.81 -9.87
CA THR A 157 -22.84 -16.47 -9.48
C THR A 157 -24.01 -15.99 -10.32
N ILE A 158 -23.96 -16.13 -11.66
CA ILE A 158 -25.08 -15.72 -12.53
C ILE A 158 -26.30 -16.58 -12.32
N GLU A 159 -26.14 -17.89 -12.11
CA GLU A 159 -27.21 -18.82 -11.77
C GLU A 159 -27.91 -18.40 -10.46
N ALA A 160 -27.16 -18.17 -9.39
CA ALA A 160 -27.70 -17.78 -8.08
C ALA A 160 -28.40 -16.40 -8.10
N LEU A 161 -27.99 -15.49 -9.00
CA LEU A 161 -28.62 -14.18 -9.18
C LEU A 161 -29.77 -14.20 -10.18
N GLY A 162 -29.98 -15.30 -10.93
CA GLY A 162 -30.99 -15.38 -11.98
C GLY A 162 -30.76 -14.40 -13.14
N LEU A 163 -29.48 -14.03 -13.41
CA LEU A 163 -29.15 -13.08 -14.47
C LEU A 163 -29.16 -13.78 -15.83
N ALA A 164 -29.90 -13.20 -16.79
CA ALA A 164 -29.89 -13.61 -18.18
C ALA A 164 -29.31 -12.52 -19.08
N GLY A 165 -28.69 -12.92 -20.20
CA GLY A 165 -28.17 -11.96 -21.18
C GLY A 165 -26.69 -11.61 -21.02
N LEU A 166 -26.01 -12.11 -19.98
CA LEU A 166 -24.56 -11.97 -19.83
C LEU A 166 -23.83 -12.97 -20.76
N PRO A 167 -22.57 -12.67 -21.17
CA PRO A 167 -21.72 -13.62 -21.89
C PRO A 167 -21.56 -14.93 -21.13
N GLY A 168 -21.43 -16.05 -21.86
CA GLY A 168 -21.19 -17.37 -21.26
C GLY A 168 -19.82 -17.52 -20.61
N ARG A 169 -18.90 -16.63 -20.91
CA ARG A 169 -17.50 -16.68 -20.44
C ARG A 169 -17.12 -15.43 -19.64
N VAL A 170 -16.43 -15.63 -18.52
CA VAL A 170 -15.99 -14.54 -17.62
C VAL A 170 -14.98 -13.60 -18.27
N ASP A 171 -14.16 -14.07 -19.20
CA ASP A 171 -13.18 -13.28 -19.94
C ASP A 171 -13.78 -12.42 -21.07
N GLU A 172 -15.04 -12.67 -21.43
CA GLU A 172 -15.78 -11.91 -22.45
C GLU A 172 -16.58 -10.74 -21.86
N LEU A 173 -16.62 -10.58 -20.53
CA LEU A 173 -17.38 -9.52 -19.86
C LEU A 173 -16.95 -8.13 -20.30
N SER A 174 -17.88 -7.40 -20.93
CA SER A 174 -17.74 -5.99 -21.26
C SER A 174 -17.77 -5.10 -20.00
N PRO A 175 -17.38 -3.82 -20.08
CA PRO A 175 -17.56 -2.87 -18.99
C PRO A 175 -19.01 -2.70 -18.52
N ALA A 176 -19.99 -2.85 -19.44
CA ALA A 176 -21.41 -2.80 -19.13
C ALA A 176 -21.83 -4.00 -18.29
N ASP A 177 -21.46 -5.22 -18.72
CA ASP A 177 -21.75 -6.47 -18.00
C ASP A 177 -21.15 -6.46 -16.58
N ARG A 178 -19.91 -5.95 -16.44
CA ARG A 178 -19.25 -5.78 -15.15
C ARG A 178 -19.97 -4.79 -14.24
N LYS A 179 -20.54 -3.73 -14.80
CA LYS A 179 -21.36 -2.77 -14.04
C LYS A 179 -22.68 -3.40 -13.59
N GLU A 180 -23.32 -4.19 -14.44
CA GLU A 180 -24.54 -4.93 -14.12
C GLU A 180 -24.29 -5.92 -12.98
N LEU A 181 -23.26 -6.79 -13.10
CA LEU A 181 -22.85 -7.72 -12.06
C LEU A 181 -22.54 -7.02 -10.73
N LYS A 182 -21.81 -5.91 -10.78
CA LYS A 182 -21.52 -5.10 -9.58
C LYS A 182 -22.80 -4.63 -8.89
N THR A 183 -23.78 -4.19 -9.67
CA THR A 183 -25.07 -3.71 -9.15
C THR A 183 -25.87 -4.86 -8.53
N ALA A 184 -25.97 -5.99 -9.20
CA ALA A 184 -26.65 -7.17 -8.73
C ALA A 184 -26.00 -7.77 -7.46
N LEU A 185 -24.67 -7.76 -7.38
CA LEU A 185 -23.92 -8.28 -6.24
C LEU A 185 -23.89 -7.34 -5.02
N ARG A 186 -24.23 -6.06 -5.18
CA ARG A 186 -24.15 -5.07 -4.10
C ARG A 186 -24.95 -5.44 -2.83
N PRO A 187 -26.18 -5.97 -2.92
CA PRO A 187 -26.93 -6.44 -1.74
C PRO A 187 -26.24 -7.59 -1.01
N HIS A 188 -25.46 -8.38 -1.73
CA HIS A 188 -24.78 -9.59 -1.25
C HIS A 188 -23.30 -9.36 -0.90
N SER A 189 -22.88 -8.13 -0.73
CA SER A 189 -21.44 -7.78 -0.50
C SER A 189 -20.86 -8.39 0.77
N ARG A 190 -21.70 -8.77 1.75
CA ARG A 190 -21.32 -9.36 3.04
C ARG A 190 -21.99 -10.70 3.31
N SER A 191 -22.74 -11.23 2.36
CA SER A 191 -23.45 -12.51 2.46
C SER A 191 -23.03 -13.42 1.31
N GLU A 192 -23.15 -14.70 1.53
CA GLU A 192 -22.96 -15.69 0.48
C GLU A 192 -24.25 -15.82 -0.34
N LEU A 193 -24.10 -15.95 -1.66
CA LEU A 193 -25.22 -16.13 -2.57
C LEU A 193 -25.85 -17.52 -2.43
N SER A 194 -24.99 -18.56 -2.35
CA SER A 194 -25.40 -19.96 -2.21
C SER A 194 -24.24 -20.81 -1.66
N VAL A 195 -24.52 -22.04 -1.26
CA VAL A 195 -23.50 -23.01 -0.86
C VAL A 195 -22.54 -23.31 -2.01
N ASP A 196 -23.08 -23.46 -3.23
CA ASP A 196 -22.28 -23.77 -4.42
C ASP A 196 -21.35 -22.62 -4.81
N THR A 197 -21.82 -21.39 -4.69
CA THR A 197 -21.00 -20.18 -4.91
C THR A 197 -19.87 -20.09 -3.89
N ARG A 198 -20.12 -20.46 -2.62
CA ARG A 198 -19.10 -20.52 -1.56
C ARG A 198 -18.03 -21.53 -1.89
N GLN A 199 -18.43 -22.73 -2.28
CA GLN A 199 -17.52 -23.82 -2.64
C GLN A 199 -16.66 -23.43 -3.84
N ALA A 200 -17.25 -22.90 -4.91
CA ALA A 200 -16.53 -22.44 -6.09
C ALA A 200 -15.54 -21.30 -5.74
N TYR A 201 -15.91 -20.39 -4.82
CA TYR A 201 -15.00 -19.37 -4.34
C TYR A 201 -13.83 -19.95 -3.53
N ALA A 202 -14.06 -20.94 -2.67
CA ALA A 202 -13.01 -21.59 -1.91
C ALA A 202 -11.99 -22.33 -2.82
N GLU A 203 -12.47 -22.95 -3.90
CA GLU A 203 -11.61 -23.56 -4.92
C GLU A 203 -10.78 -22.52 -5.66
N LEU A 204 -11.41 -21.41 -6.09
CA LEU A 204 -10.72 -20.28 -6.70
C LEU A 204 -9.62 -19.73 -5.76
N VAL A 205 -9.93 -19.50 -4.48
CA VAL A 205 -8.98 -19.02 -3.46
C VAL A 205 -7.75 -19.91 -3.42
N ARG A 206 -7.93 -21.21 -3.31
CA ARG A 206 -6.85 -22.18 -3.23
C ARG A 206 -5.98 -22.16 -4.50
N THR A 207 -6.61 -22.26 -5.68
CA THR A 207 -5.90 -22.31 -6.95
C THR A 207 -5.15 -21.02 -7.23
N VAL A 208 -5.75 -19.85 -6.96
CA VAL A 208 -5.08 -18.54 -7.13
C VAL A 208 -3.92 -18.36 -6.16
N SER A 209 -4.06 -18.76 -4.89
CA SER A 209 -2.98 -18.69 -3.91
C SER A 209 -1.78 -19.52 -4.36
N HIS A 210 -2.01 -20.77 -4.74
CA HIS A 210 -0.96 -21.69 -5.24
C HIS A 210 -0.32 -21.20 -6.54
N GLY A 211 -1.13 -20.84 -7.54
CA GLY A 211 -0.63 -20.39 -8.85
C GLY A 211 0.15 -19.07 -8.75
N SER A 212 -0.27 -18.15 -7.86
CA SER A 212 0.45 -16.91 -7.59
C SER A 212 1.80 -17.17 -6.90
N ALA A 213 1.81 -17.99 -5.85
CA ALA A 213 3.04 -18.35 -5.14
C ALA A 213 4.06 -19.06 -6.06
N GLU A 214 3.59 -19.99 -6.90
CA GLU A 214 4.46 -20.71 -7.85
C GLU A 214 5.08 -19.77 -8.87
N ARG A 215 4.29 -18.86 -9.47
CA ARG A 215 4.80 -17.88 -10.44
C ARG A 215 5.82 -16.95 -9.81
N TRP A 216 5.55 -16.52 -8.58
CA TRP A 216 6.48 -15.66 -7.85
C TRP A 216 7.79 -16.36 -7.54
N ARG A 217 7.77 -17.58 -6.98
CA ARG A 217 8.97 -18.40 -6.73
C ARG A 217 9.80 -18.61 -7.99
N ARG A 218 9.16 -18.92 -9.11
CA ARG A 218 9.83 -19.11 -10.40
C ARG A 218 10.55 -17.84 -10.86
N GLY A 219 9.93 -16.67 -10.66
CA GLY A 219 10.54 -15.37 -10.96
C GLY A 219 11.73 -15.02 -10.07
N LEU A 220 11.76 -15.54 -8.82
CA LEU A 220 12.79 -15.27 -7.81
C LEU A 220 13.95 -16.30 -7.82
N GLY A 221 14.26 -16.88 -8.97
CA GLY A 221 15.19 -18.01 -9.11
C GLY A 221 16.64 -17.76 -8.66
N THR A 222 17.10 -16.49 -8.54
CA THR A 222 18.48 -16.17 -8.12
C THR A 222 18.52 -15.38 -6.82
N PRO A 223 19.62 -15.46 -6.02
CA PRO A 223 19.78 -14.66 -4.79
C PRO A 223 19.60 -13.16 -5.01
N GLU A 224 20.17 -12.60 -6.09
CA GLU A 224 20.10 -11.19 -6.41
C GLU A 224 18.66 -10.72 -6.73
N ARG A 225 17.85 -11.59 -7.34
CA ARG A 225 16.43 -11.32 -7.58
C ARG A 225 15.63 -11.32 -6.29
N ARG A 226 15.94 -12.26 -5.38
CA ARG A 226 15.29 -12.32 -4.05
C ARG A 226 15.61 -11.08 -3.23
N GLU A 227 16.87 -10.67 -3.17
CA GLU A 227 17.29 -9.48 -2.45
C GLU A 227 16.62 -8.21 -3.02
N ARG A 228 16.67 -8.03 -4.35
CA ARG A 228 15.97 -6.92 -5.00
C ARG A 228 14.47 -6.94 -4.76
N MET A 229 13.86 -8.13 -4.72
CA MET A 229 12.45 -8.24 -4.41
C MET A 229 12.16 -7.83 -2.97
N LEU A 230 12.99 -8.26 -2.01
CA LEU A 230 12.86 -7.85 -0.60
C LEU A 230 12.91 -6.32 -0.49
N TRP A 231 13.90 -5.66 -1.11
CA TRP A 231 13.95 -4.19 -1.08
C TRP A 231 12.69 -3.55 -1.64
N ARG A 232 12.14 -4.07 -2.72
CA ARG A 232 10.89 -3.56 -3.29
C ARG A 232 9.70 -3.78 -2.36
N LEU A 233 9.57 -4.97 -1.77
CA LEU A 233 8.55 -5.25 -0.76
C LEU A 233 8.65 -4.26 0.41
N LEU A 234 9.84 -4.02 0.92
CA LEU A 234 10.12 -3.08 2.00
C LEU A 234 10.19 -1.62 1.55
N ARG A 235 9.99 -1.33 0.26
CA ARG A 235 10.08 0.02 -0.30
C ARG A 235 11.46 0.68 -0.10
N ILE A 236 12.53 -0.10 -0.07
CA ILE A 236 13.90 0.38 -0.04
C ILE A 236 14.30 0.73 -1.48
N TYR A 237 14.47 2.03 -1.77
CA TYR A 237 14.71 2.56 -3.11
C TYR A 237 16.05 3.27 -3.21
N GLY A 238 16.42 3.68 -4.43
CA GLY A 238 17.72 4.32 -4.70
C GLY A 238 17.94 5.69 -4.05
N ALA A 239 16.89 6.33 -3.52
CA ALA A 239 16.99 7.54 -2.72
C ALA A 239 16.44 7.29 -1.30
N PRO A 240 17.10 7.82 -0.24
CA PRO A 240 16.58 7.74 1.11
C PRO A 240 15.32 8.62 1.23
N TYR A 241 14.38 8.19 2.05
CA TYR A 241 13.18 8.97 2.35
C TYR A 241 12.69 8.67 3.77
N PHE A 242 11.68 9.38 4.22
CA PHE A 242 11.14 9.22 5.57
C PHE A 242 9.72 8.68 5.54
N ILE A 243 9.39 7.82 6.50
CA ILE A 243 8.02 7.44 6.81
C ILE A 243 7.62 8.17 8.10
N VAL A 244 6.46 8.83 8.04
CA VAL A 244 5.84 9.49 9.19
C VAL A 244 4.39 9.02 9.27
N GLY A 245 3.96 8.50 10.43
CA GLY A 245 2.63 7.96 10.54
C GLY A 245 2.32 7.29 11.87
N HIS A 246 1.38 6.34 11.83
CA HIS A 246 0.99 5.53 12.97
C HIS A 246 0.87 4.06 12.60
N ASP A 247 1.38 3.18 13.45
CA ASP A 247 1.11 1.75 13.46
C ASP A 247 0.18 1.43 14.64
N GLY A 248 -1.10 1.34 14.37
CA GLY A 248 -2.11 1.27 15.44
C GLY A 248 -2.15 2.54 16.29
N ALA A 249 -1.78 2.44 17.56
CA ALA A 249 -1.73 3.55 18.51
C ALA A 249 -0.35 4.23 18.61
N SER A 250 0.70 3.60 18.07
CA SER A 250 2.07 4.07 18.22
C SER A 250 2.50 4.95 17.04
N PRO A 251 3.19 6.09 17.28
CA PRO A 251 3.76 6.89 16.21
C PRO A 251 4.88 6.10 15.50
N VAL A 252 4.93 6.23 14.19
CA VAL A 252 6.00 5.69 13.34
C VAL A 252 6.72 6.85 12.69
N ARG A 253 8.00 7.00 12.98
CA ARG A 253 8.89 7.94 12.34
C ARG A 253 10.19 7.21 12.06
N ALA A 254 10.52 7.05 10.78
CA ALA A 254 11.72 6.33 10.39
C ALA A 254 12.32 6.91 9.11
N ARG A 255 13.65 6.90 9.03
CA ARG A 255 14.39 7.05 7.78
C ARG A 255 14.48 5.68 7.10
N ILE A 256 14.18 5.62 5.82
CA ILE A 256 14.30 4.41 5.02
C ILE A 256 15.64 4.42 4.31
N ALA A 257 16.44 3.38 4.56
CA ALA A 257 17.73 3.18 3.97
C ALA A 257 17.67 3.02 2.44
N THR A 258 18.75 3.31 1.74
CA THR A 258 18.95 2.88 0.36
C THR A 258 19.43 1.43 0.31
N PRO A 259 19.40 0.74 -0.86
CA PRO A 259 20.04 -0.57 -1.02
C PRO A 259 21.53 -0.57 -0.68
N TRP A 260 22.21 0.54 -0.90
CA TRP A 260 23.60 0.68 -0.55
C TRP A 260 23.79 0.72 0.98
N ASP A 261 23.07 1.59 1.69
CA ASP A 261 23.08 1.67 3.17
C ASP A 261 22.71 0.30 3.78
N TRP A 262 21.69 -0.34 3.23
CA TRP A 262 21.20 -1.63 3.71
C TRP A 262 22.29 -2.71 3.66
N ARG A 263 23.01 -2.83 2.55
CA ARG A 263 24.10 -3.81 2.36
C ARG A 263 25.32 -3.58 3.25
N GLN A 264 25.51 -2.38 3.80
CA GLN A 264 26.60 -2.13 4.75
C GLN A 264 26.39 -2.90 6.05
N ARG A 265 25.14 -3.20 6.40
CA ARG A 265 24.79 -3.81 7.67
C ARG A 265 24.08 -5.15 7.53
N PHE A 266 23.32 -5.35 6.49
CA PHE A 266 22.43 -6.49 6.35
C PHE A 266 22.79 -7.33 5.11
N SER A 267 22.47 -8.65 5.19
CA SER A 267 22.44 -9.52 4.02
C SER A 267 21.23 -10.45 4.07
N LEU A 268 20.63 -10.72 2.90
CA LEU A 268 19.51 -11.64 2.79
C LEU A 268 19.99 -13.08 2.83
N ARG A 269 19.56 -13.85 3.83
CA ARG A 269 19.81 -15.29 3.94
C ARG A 269 18.79 -16.10 3.15
N SER A 270 17.52 -15.82 3.32
CA SER A 270 16.43 -16.50 2.63
C SER A 270 15.21 -15.58 2.38
N LEU A 271 14.46 -15.88 1.29
CA LEU A 271 13.13 -15.32 1.05
C LEU A 271 12.20 -16.48 0.70
N ARG A 272 11.30 -16.82 1.61
CA ARG A 272 10.29 -17.86 1.44
C ARG A 272 8.98 -17.26 0.96
N ILE A 273 8.30 -17.97 0.07
CA ILE A 273 7.00 -17.58 -0.51
C ILE A 273 6.09 -18.80 -0.38
N GLU A 274 4.98 -18.68 0.32
CA GLU A 274 4.06 -19.78 0.58
C GLU A 274 2.61 -19.38 0.25
N PRO A 275 1.81 -20.28 -0.38
CA PRO A 275 0.40 -20.04 -0.55
C PRO A 275 -0.31 -20.14 0.81
N ALA A 276 -1.18 -19.19 1.10
CA ALA A 276 -2.05 -19.23 2.28
C ALA A 276 -3.50 -19.58 1.90
N ASN A 277 -4.23 -20.17 2.84
CA ASN A 277 -5.63 -20.53 2.67
C ASN A 277 -6.47 -19.92 3.81
N VAL A 278 -6.70 -18.62 3.72
CA VAL A 278 -7.32 -17.79 4.79
C VAL A 278 -8.66 -17.17 4.37
N GLY A 279 -9.41 -17.83 3.47
CA GLY A 279 -10.72 -17.36 3.03
C GLY A 279 -10.71 -16.35 1.88
N GLN A 280 -9.52 -15.88 1.48
CA GLN A 280 -9.28 -15.09 0.26
C GLN A 280 -7.94 -15.48 -0.36
N PRO A 281 -7.72 -15.24 -1.67
CA PRO A 281 -6.44 -15.56 -2.28
C PRO A 281 -5.31 -14.77 -1.62
N GLN A 282 -4.36 -15.49 -1.02
CA GLN A 282 -3.24 -14.92 -0.27
C GLN A 282 -1.95 -15.70 -0.52
N VAL A 283 -0.84 -14.96 -0.55
CA VAL A 283 0.51 -15.51 -0.59
C VAL A 283 1.31 -14.87 0.53
N ASP A 284 1.82 -15.69 1.44
CA ASP A 284 2.68 -15.25 2.52
C ASP A 284 4.13 -15.19 2.06
N TRP A 285 4.88 -14.24 2.60
CA TRP A 285 6.31 -14.13 2.40
C TRP A 285 7.03 -13.91 3.72
N ALA A 286 8.21 -14.53 3.84
CA ALA A 286 9.07 -14.38 5.00
C ALA A 286 10.53 -14.28 4.55
N ALA A 287 11.26 -13.29 5.06
CA ALA A 287 12.68 -13.09 4.80
C ALA A 287 13.50 -13.27 6.07
N GLU A 288 14.58 -14.01 5.97
CA GLU A 288 15.62 -14.11 6.99
C GLU A 288 16.80 -13.22 6.57
N VAL A 289 17.18 -12.30 7.46
CA VAL A 289 18.19 -11.27 7.22
C VAL A 289 19.23 -11.30 8.33
N ASP A 290 20.50 -11.44 7.98
CA ASP A 290 21.61 -11.30 8.91
C ASP A 290 21.87 -9.82 9.19
N ASP A 291 21.88 -9.42 10.47
CA ASP A 291 22.33 -8.10 10.95
C ASP A 291 23.79 -8.24 11.41
N HIS A 292 24.73 -7.84 10.56
CA HIS A 292 26.17 -7.99 10.81
C HIS A 292 26.68 -7.11 11.94
N GLU A 293 26.02 -5.99 12.20
CA GLU A 293 26.41 -5.10 13.31
C GLU A 293 26.06 -5.70 14.67
N ARG A 294 24.89 -6.37 14.76
CA ARG A 294 24.41 -6.99 16.01
C ARG A 294 24.74 -8.46 16.13
N GLY A 295 25.15 -9.12 15.06
CA GLY A 295 25.40 -10.54 15.02
C GLY A 295 24.13 -11.39 15.23
N GLU A 296 22.97 -10.87 14.82
CA GLU A 296 21.67 -11.53 15.01
C GLU A 296 20.96 -11.81 13.68
N LEU A 297 20.10 -12.84 13.71
CA LEU A 297 19.18 -13.12 12.61
C LEU A 297 17.85 -12.39 12.85
N ARG A 298 17.40 -11.63 11.85
CA ARG A 298 16.10 -10.99 11.86
C ARG A 298 15.15 -11.68 10.90
N VAL A 299 13.90 -11.83 11.32
CA VAL A 299 12.83 -12.38 10.49
C VAL A 299 11.83 -11.26 10.19
N ILE A 300 11.54 -11.06 8.91
CA ILE A 300 10.55 -10.12 8.43
C ILE A 300 9.46 -10.91 7.72
N GLU A 301 8.21 -10.64 8.07
CA GLU A 301 7.04 -11.31 7.53
C GLU A 301 6.05 -10.34 6.95
N GLY A 302 5.32 -10.83 5.96
CA GLY A 302 4.22 -10.12 5.36
C GLY A 302 3.43 -11.03 4.43
N HIS A 303 2.37 -10.48 3.85
CA HIS A 303 1.53 -11.23 2.94
C HIS A 303 1.05 -10.38 1.76
N VAL A 304 0.54 -11.04 0.75
CA VAL A 304 -0.06 -10.43 -0.41
C VAL A 304 -1.48 -10.97 -0.55
N GLU A 305 -2.47 -10.08 -0.45
CA GLU A 305 -3.85 -10.40 -0.80
C GLU A 305 -4.08 -10.13 -2.28
N VAL A 306 -4.66 -11.10 -2.99
CA VAL A 306 -5.16 -10.89 -4.36
C VAL A 306 -6.67 -10.81 -4.30
N ARG A 307 -7.24 -9.62 -4.48
CA ARG A 307 -8.66 -9.41 -4.23
C ARG A 307 -9.33 -8.40 -5.16
N TRP A 308 -10.64 -8.53 -5.31
CA TRP A 308 -11.47 -7.52 -5.94
C TRP A 308 -11.72 -6.34 -4.97
N SER A 309 -11.02 -5.23 -5.18
CA SER A 309 -11.18 -4.02 -4.34
C SER A 309 -12.47 -3.24 -4.61
N HIS A 310 -13.09 -3.46 -5.78
CA HIS A 310 -14.25 -2.69 -6.23
C HIS A 310 -15.52 -3.51 -6.42
N GLY A 311 -15.55 -4.71 -5.87
CA GLY A 311 -16.63 -5.67 -6.00
C GLY A 311 -16.27 -6.83 -6.93
N ARG A 312 -16.87 -7.99 -6.66
CA ARG A 312 -16.64 -9.23 -7.39
C ARG A 312 -16.97 -9.02 -8.87
N PHE A 313 -16.08 -9.43 -9.79
CA PHE A 313 -16.17 -9.27 -11.25
C PHE A 313 -16.22 -7.82 -11.78
N ALA A 314 -16.31 -6.80 -10.93
CA ALA A 314 -16.44 -5.41 -11.36
C ALA A 314 -15.18 -4.87 -12.06
N GLN A 315 -14.03 -5.32 -11.64
CA GLN A 315 -12.72 -4.98 -12.22
C GLN A 315 -11.76 -6.16 -12.02
N PRO A 316 -10.65 -6.26 -12.75
CA PRO A 316 -9.60 -7.21 -12.45
C PRO A 316 -9.12 -7.08 -10.99
N PRO A 317 -8.68 -8.18 -10.35
CA PRO A 317 -8.20 -8.14 -8.98
C PRO A 317 -6.91 -7.32 -8.85
N GLU A 318 -6.68 -6.81 -7.63
CA GLU A 318 -5.48 -6.10 -7.22
C GLU A 318 -4.66 -6.98 -6.27
N ALA A 319 -3.33 -6.83 -6.30
CA ALA A 319 -2.42 -7.39 -5.31
C ALA A 319 -2.09 -6.31 -4.27
N LYS A 320 -2.46 -6.54 -3.01
CA LYS A 320 -2.11 -5.66 -1.89
C LYS A 320 -1.04 -6.33 -1.04
N VAL A 321 0.11 -5.70 -0.98
CA VAL A 321 1.25 -6.17 -0.17
C VAL A 321 1.15 -5.58 1.22
N TYR A 322 1.19 -6.45 2.21
CA TYR A 322 1.16 -6.08 3.63
C TYR A 322 2.48 -6.43 4.30
N LEU A 323 2.86 -5.63 5.29
CA LEU A 323 3.93 -5.90 6.23
C LEU A 323 3.30 -6.30 7.57
N ASP A 324 3.62 -7.50 8.04
CA ASP A 324 3.11 -8.01 9.33
C ASP A 324 4.11 -7.74 10.46
N THR A 325 5.39 -7.64 10.11
CA THR A 325 6.44 -7.22 11.04
C THR A 325 6.30 -5.74 11.40
N ALA A 326 6.40 -5.41 12.68
CA ALA A 326 6.35 -4.02 13.16
C ALA A 326 7.48 -3.18 12.54
N HIS A 327 7.19 -1.94 12.12
CA HIS A 327 8.11 -1.07 11.38
C HIS A 327 9.48 -0.91 12.04
N HIS A 328 9.54 -0.74 13.38
CA HIS A 328 10.79 -0.58 14.13
C HIS A 328 11.69 -1.82 14.13
N ARG A 329 11.18 -2.97 13.70
CA ARG A 329 11.94 -4.24 13.60
C ARG A 329 12.41 -4.53 12.18
N VAL A 330 12.03 -3.71 11.21
CA VAL A 330 12.36 -3.93 9.79
C VAL A 330 13.79 -3.47 9.51
N PRO A 331 14.67 -4.33 8.99
CA PRO A 331 16.00 -3.93 8.55
C PRO A 331 15.98 -2.82 7.51
N GLY A 332 16.69 -1.73 7.77
CA GLY A 332 16.72 -0.55 6.90
C GLY A 332 15.63 0.48 7.20
N TYR A 333 14.82 0.26 8.26
CA TYR A 333 13.93 1.27 8.81
C TYR A 333 14.58 1.81 10.11
N GLU A 334 15.22 2.96 10.01
CA GLU A 334 15.98 3.60 11.09
C GLU A 334 15.03 4.55 11.85
N PRO A 335 14.64 4.21 13.10
CA PRO A 335 13.78 5.07 13.89
C PRO A 335 14.39 6.45 14.07
N LEU A 336 13.55 7.50 14.00
CA LEU A 336 13.92 8.86 14.38
C LEU A 336 13.71 9.06 15.89
N GLY A 337 14.66 9.67 16.54
CA GLY A 337 14.63 10.00 17.95
C GLY A 337 13.58 11.08 18.31
#